data_af9bef6fe5c0210935d0e6360f086593
#
_entry.id   af9bef6fe5c0210935d0e6360f086593
#
_cell.length_a   1.000
_cell.length_b   1.000
_cell.length_c   1.000
_cell.angle_alpha   90.00
_cell.angle_beta   90.00
_cell.angle_gamma   90.00
#
_symmetry.space_group_name_H-M   'P 1'
#
loop_
_entity.id
_entity.type
_entity.pdbx_description
1 polymer ?
#
loop_
_entity_poly.entity_id
_entity_poly.type
_entity_poly.pdbx_seq_one_letter_code
_entity_poly.pdbx_strand_id
1 'polypeptide(L)'
;MKSNLIAVALGLAALGLSGCNEARTGGNAKICANFKAAEVAPAIASGDGAGPLDECTRRWAYSLASSRDDADVVAEAVVAACTPQLSRWNQQTLSQPNSEGEATSITTGQPTTPLAEHNAFSHARALFYVVQARAGSCPAPPVVNGAPEGVV
;
A
#
# COMPACT_ATOMS: atom_id res chain seq x y z
N MET A 1 -40.17 -4.22 70.24
CA MET A 1 -39.74 -3.22 69.35
C MET A 1 -38.93 -3.95 68.26
N LYS A 2 -39.45 -4.06 67.04
CA LYS A 2 -38.91 -4.90 65.97
C LYS A 2 -38.13 -4.03 64.98
N SER A 3 -36.81 -4.22 64.87
CA SER A 3 -35.96 -3.57 63.89
C SER A 3 -36.04 -4.35 62.62
N ASN A 4 -36.56 -3.73 61.57
CA ASN A 4 -36.50 -4.26 60.18
C ASN A 4 -35.24 -3.85 59.56
N LEU A 5 -34.31 -4.79 59.29
CA LEU A 5 -33.13 -4.66 58.46
C LEU A 5 -33.52 -4.81 56.99
N ILE A 6 -33.55 -3.73 56.27
CA ILE A 6 -33.72 -3.75 54.82
C ILE A 6 -32.34 -3.97 54.20
N ALA A 7 -32.11 -5.17 53.70
CA ALA A 7 -30.94 -5.50 52.90
C ALA A 7 -31.13 -4.96 51.47
N VAL A 8 -30.44 -3.89 51.13
CA VAL A 8 -30.38 -3.38 49.78
C VAL A 8 -29.33 -4.17 49.03
N ALA A 9 -29.77 -5.09 48.18
CA ALA A 9 -28.92 -5.80 47.25
C ALA A 9 -28.57 -4.87 46.06
N LEU A 10 -27.36 -4.28 46.09
CA LEU A 10 -26.80 -3.61 44.93
C LEU A 10 -26.39 -4.68 43.91
N GLY A 11 -27.22 -4.90 42.91
CA GLY A 11 -26.86 -5.64 41.72
C GLY A 11 -25.89 -4.82 40.85
N LEU A 12 -24.59 -5.13 40.89
CA LEU A 12 -23.65 -4.66 39.92
C LEU A 12 -23.97 -5.34 38.58
N ALA A 13 -24.67 -4.62 37.72
CA ALA A 13 -24.73 -4.97 36.30
C ALA A 13 -23.34 -4.68 35.66
N ALA A 14 -22.51 -5.71 35.61
CA ALA A 14 -21.30 -5.70 34.77
C ALA A 14 -21.74 -5.67 33.31
N LEU A 15 -21.90 -4.47 32.75
CA LEU A 15 -22.00 -4.27 31.33
C LEU A 15 -20.67 -4.68 30.74
N GLY A 16 -20.56 -5.93 30.33
CA GLY A 16 -19.45 -6.41 29.51
C GLY A 16 -19.44 -5.60 28.24
N LEU A 17 -18.52 -4.62 28.17
CA LEU A 17 -18.04 -4.08 26.91
C LEU A 17 -17.34 -5.22 26.19
N SER A 18 -18.12 -6.05 25.51
CA SER A 18 -17.62 -6.91 24.44
C SER A 18 -17.15 -5.97 23.35
N GLY A 19 -15.95 -5.40 23.54
CA GLY A 19 -15.26 -4.74 22.45
C GLY A 19 -15.28 -5.71 21.29
N CYS A 20 -15.76 -5.26 20.13
CA CYS A 20 -15.72 -5.99 18.88
C CYS A 20 -14.26 -6.38 18.60
N ASN A 21 -13.81 -7.43 19.22
CA ASN A 21 -12.64 -8.16 18.80
C ASN A 21 -13.12 -9.06 17.64
N GLU A 22 -13.55 -8.39 16.54
CA GLU A 22 -13.69 -9.11 15.30
C GLU A 22 -12.31 -9.71 15.04
N ALA A 23 -12.20 -11.00 15.39
CA ALA A 23 -11.14 -11.81 14.86
C ALA A 23 -11.11 -11.53 13.36
N ARG A 24 -10.07 -10.82 12.89
CA ARG A 24 -9.84 -10.60 11.45
C ARG A 24 -9.89 -11.99 10.86
N THR A 25 -11.04 -12.33 10.27
CA THR A 25 -11.23 -13.58 9.54
C THR A 25 -10.07 -13.66 8.59
N GLY A 26 -9.30 -14.75 8.65
CA GLY A 26 -8.03 -14.91 7.97
C GLY A 26 -8.08 -14.33 6.56
N GLY A 27 -7.10 -13.49 6.24
CA GLY A 27 -7.10 -12.69 5.02
C GLY A 27 -7.36 -13.58 3.79
N ASN A 28 -8.01 -13.03 2.78
CA ASN A 28 -8.26 -13.76 1.55
C ASN A 28 -6.95 -13.86 0.74
N ALA A 29 -6.19 -14.91 0.98
CA ALA A 29 -4.90 -15.13 0.32
C ALA A 29 -4.98 -15.18 -1.23
N LYS A 30 -6.19 -15.28 -1.79
CA LYS A 30 -6.39 -15.24 -3.27
C LYS A 30 -6.11 -13.87 -3.87
N ILE A 31 -6.11 -12.81 -3.07
CA ILE A 31 -5.77 -11.46 -3.54
C ILE A 31 -4.26 -11.19 -3.54
N CYS A 32 -3.47 -12.07 -2.97
CA CYS A 32 -2.04 -11.89 -2.85
C CYS A 32 -1.32 -12.07 -4.19
N ALA A 33 -0.34 -11.20 -4.45
CA ALA A 33 0.59 -11.40 -5.54
C ALA A 33 1.47 -12.63 -5.27
N ASN A 34 1.79 -13.37 -6.32
CA ASN A 34 2.72 -14.49 -6.25
C ASN A 34 4.10 -14.01 -6.74
N PHE A 35 5.00 -13.75 -5.82
CA PHE A 35 6.40 -13.44 -6.12
C PHE A 35 7.18 -14.74 -6.33
N LYS A 36 6.89 -15.47 -7.38
CA LYS A 36 7.80 -16.54 -7.81
C LYS A 36 9.12 -15.88 -8.16
N ALA A 37 10.24 -16.58 -7.83
CA ALA A 37 11.58 -16.13 -8.19
C ALA A 37 11.52 -15.54 -9.59
N ALA A 38 11.88 -14.28 -9.71
CA ALA A 38 11.71 -13.53 -10.93
C ALA A 38 12.40 -14.30 -12.04
N GLU A 39 11.61 -14.97 -12.88
CA GLU A 39 12.00 -14.99 -14.28
C GLU A 39 12.30 -13.52 -14.56
N VAL A 40 13.58 -13.21 -14.78
CA VAL A 40 14.00 -11.87 -15.19
C VAL A 40 13.18 -11.63 -16.45
N ALA A 41 12.01 -11.04 -16.25
CA ALA A 41 11.21 -10.61 -17.38
C ALA A 41 12.18 -9.74 -18.17
N PRO A 42 12.48 -10.10 -19.43
CA PRO A 42 13.37 -9.29 -20.23
C PRO A 42 12.87 -7.88 -20.06
N ALA A 43 13.76 -6.97 -19.68
CA ALA A 43 13.42 -5.56 -19.48
C ALA A 43 12.50 -5.21 -20.63
N ILE A 44 11.21 -5.14 -20.33
CA ILE A 44 10.22 -4.92 -21.37
C ILE A 44 10.61 -3.59 -21.92
N ALA A 45 11.13 -3.61 -23.13
CA ALA A 45 11.42 -2.44 -23.94
C ALA A 45 10.09 -1.77 -24.38
N SER A 46 9.14 -1.75 -23.49
CA SER A 46 7.98 -0.90 -23.58
C SER A 46 8.44 0.46 -23.07
N GLY A 47 8.35 1.48 -23.89
CA GLY A 47 8.63 2.87 -23.52
C GLY A 47 7.72 3.39 -22.40
N ASP A 48 7.15 2.49 -21.63
CA ASP A 48 6.28 2.70 -20.50
C ASP A 48 7.08 2.47 -19.20
N GLY A 49 7.56 3.57 -18.63
CA GLY A 49 8.24 3.54 -17.33
C GLY A 49 7.33 3.16 -16.16
N ALA A 50 6.02 3.10 -16.36
CA ALA A 50 5.04 2.75 -15.34
C ALA A 50 5.20 1.31 -14.86
N GLY A 51 5.51 0.37 -15.74
CA GLY A 51 5.65 -1.05 -15.39
C GLY A 51 6.74 -1.32 -14.34
N PRO A 52 7.98 -0.87 -14.55
CA PRO A 52 9.06 -1.00 -13.55
C PRO A 52 8.75 -0.33 -12.22
N LEU A 53 8.06 0.83 -12.25
CA LEU A 53 7.64 1.52 -11.05
C LEU A 53 6.55 0.75 -10.31
N ASP A 54 5.55 0.23 -11.03
CA ASP A 54 4.46 -0.56 -10.45
C ASP A 54 4.99 -1.83 -9.76
N GLU A 55 5.93 -2.52 -10.39
CA GLU A 55 6.57 -3.70 -9.81
C GLU A 55 7.38 -3.37 -8.56
N CYS A 56 8.16 -2.27 -8.58
CA CYS A 56 8.88 -1.78 -7.41
C CYS A 56 7.92 -1.48 -6.26
N THR A 57 6.88 -0.70 -6.50
CA THR A 57 5.89 -0.32 -5.47
C THR A 57 5.18 -1.53 -4.91
N ARG A 58 4.83 -2.50 -5.74
CA ARG A 58 4.20 -3.74 -5.30
C ARG A 58 5.09 -4.52 -4.34
N ARG A 59 6.36 -4.72 -4.69
CA ARG A 59 7.30 -5.49 -3.88
C ARG A 59 7.61 -4.82 -2.55
N TRP A 60 7.89 -3.52 -2.56
CA TRP A 60 8.12 -2.76 -1.34
C TRP A 60 6.87 -2.66 -0.46
N ALA A 61 5.68 -2.47 -1.03
CA ALA A 61 4.44 -2.43 -0.28
C ALA A 61 4.19 -3.73 0.49
N TYR A 62 4.42 -4.88 -0.14
CA TYR A 62 4.29 -6.18 0.53
C TYR A 62 5.36 -6.38 1.61
N SER A 63 6.58 -5.90 1.38
CA SER A 63 7.66 -5.99 2.38
C SER A 63 7.38 -5.13 3.62
N LEU A 64 6.76 -3.96 3.44
CA LEU A 64 6.48 -3.01 4.51
C LEU A 64 5.06 -3.15 5.10
N ALA A 65 4.21 -4.01 4.53
CA ALA A 65 2.81 -4.15 4.94
C ALA A 65 2.64 -4.56 6.42
N SER A 66 3.63 -5.25 7.01
CA SER A 66 3.61 -5.68 8.41
C SER A 66 3.82 -4.54 9.41
N SER A 67 4.25 -3.35 8.97
CA SER A 67 4.32 -2.17 9.83
C SER A 67 2.96 -1.87 10.47
N ARG A 68 2.98 -1.25 11.66
CA ARG A 68 1.77 -0.81 12.37
C ARG A 68 1.37 0.62 12.04
N ASP A 69 2.19 1.31 11.25
CA ASP A 69 1.91 2.67 10.80
C ASP A 69 0.67 2.71 9.91
N ASP A 70 0.08 3.88 9.75
CA ASP A 70 -1.04 4.08 8.86
C ASP A 70 -0.65 3.70 7.42
N ALA A 71 -1.60 3.18 6.66
CA ALA A 71 -1.32 2.68 5.32
C ALA A 71 -0.75 3.75 4.39
N ASP A 72 -1.15 4.99 4.60
CA ASP A 72 -0.69 6.16 3.85
C ASP A 72 0.78 6.46 4.13
N VAL A 73 1.19 6.44 5.41
CA VAL A 73 2.59 6.61 5.81
C VAL A 73 3.48 5.51 5.23
N VAL A 74 2.99 4.26 5.23
CA VAL A 74 3.72 3.15 4.61
C VAL A 74 3.80 3.33 3.10
N ALA A 75 2.73 3.82 2.46
CA ALA A 75 2.73 4.11 1.03
C ALA A 75 3.76 5.18 0.64
N GLU A 76 3.92 6.24 1.45
CA GLU A 76 4.97 7.25 1.26
C GLU A 76 6.37 6.63 1.33
N ALA A 77 6.61 5.76 2.31
CA ALA A 77 7.88 5.04 2.42
C ALA A 77 8.15 4.14 1.19
N VAL A 78 7.12 3.49 0.66
CA VAL A 78 7.19 2.69 -0.57
C VAL A 78 7.57 3.57 -1.77
N VAL A 79 6.91 4.71 -1.95
CA VAL A 79 7.23 5.67 -3.04
C VAL A 79 8.67 6.15 -2.92
N ALA A 80 9.11 6.49 -1.71
CA ALA A 80 10.49 6.91 -1.45
C ALA A 80 11.49 5.81 -1.85
N ALA A 81 11.22 4.56 -1.52
CA ALA A 81 12.06 3.43 -1.90
C ALA A 81 12.11 3.18 -3.43
N CYS A 82 11.07 3.58 -4.17
CA CYS A 82 10.95 3.43 -5.62
C CYS A 82 11.31 4.71 -6.40
N THR A 83 11.88 5.71 -5.75
CA THR A 83 12.31 6.96 -6.40
C THR A 83 13.21 6.76 -7.64
N PRO A 84 14.13 5.79 -7.68
CA PRO A 84 14.94 5.56 -8.90
C PRO A 84 14.10 5.19 -10.13
N GLN A 85 13.06 4.37 -9.97
CA GLN A 85 12.16 3.97 -11.06
C GLN A 85 11.28 5.14 -11.49
N LEU A 86 10.73 5.89 -10.52
CA LEU A 86 9.95 7.09 -10.79
C LEU A 86 10.78 8.14 -11.54
N SER A 87 12.02 8.37 -11.12
CA SER A 87 12.93 9.31 -11.77
C SER A 87 13.25 8.91 -13.21
N ARG A 88 13.48 7.63 -13.47
CA ARG A 88 13.68 7.12 -14.84
C ARG A 88 12.47 7.37 -15.72
N TRP A 89 11.27 7.08 -15.21
CA TRP A 89 10.02 7.33 -15.94
C TRP A 89 9.83 8.81 -16.23
N ASN A 90 10.05 9.68 -15.26
CA ASN A 90 10.00 11.13 -15.43
C ASN A 90 10.98 11.62 -16.51
N GLN A 91 12.23 11.14 -16.48
CA GLN A 91 13.23 11.49 -17.51
C GLN A 91 12.83 11.03 -18.91
N GLN A 92 12.29 9.82 -19.04
CA GLN A 92 11.77 9.31 -20.31
C GLN A 92 10.66 10.20 -20.86
N THR A 93 9.72 10.60 -20.01
CA THR A 93 8.63 11.48 -20.40
C THR A 93 9.13 12.86 -20.83
N LEU A 94 10.03 13.46 -20.06
CA LEU A 94 10.58 14.78 -20.37
C LEU A 94 11.44 14.80 -21.64
N SER A 95 11.97 13.66 -22.06
CA SER A 95 12.76 13.56 -23.31
C SER A 95 11.90 13.39 -24.56
N GLN A 96 10.58 13.25 -24.43
CA GLN A 96 9.68 13.14 -25.58
C GLN A 96 9.30 14.51 -26.14
N PRO A 97 9.20 14.65 -27.47
CA PRO A 97 8.66 15.87 -28.07
C PRO A 97 7.24 16.13 -27.55
N ASN A 98 6.95 17.36 -27.17
CA ASN A 98 5.66 17.80 -26.61
C ASN A 98 5.36 17.33 -25.16
N SER A 99 6.35 16.94 -24.39
CA SER A 99 6.20 16.55 -22.98
C SER A 99 5.78 17.70 -22.05
N GLU A 100 5.92 18.97 -22.50
CA GLU A 100 5.58 20.16 -21.71
C GLU A 100 4.12 20.61 -21.87
N GLY A 101 3.31 19.84 -22.59
CA GLY A 101 1.90 20.16 -22.80
C GLY A 101 1.10 20.14 -21.48
N GLU A 102 0.17 21.08 -21.33
CA GLU A 102 -0.83 21.00 -20.28
C GLU A 102 -1.67 19.73 -20.48
N ALA A 103 -1.61 18.84 -19.51
CA ALA A 103 -2.47 17.67 -19.45
C ALA A 103 -3.66 17.96 -18.51
N THR A 104 -4.73 17.23 -18.71
CA THR A 104 -5.85 17.23 -17.76
C THR A 104 -5.82 15.93 -16.97
N SER A 105 -5.80 16.04 -15.65
CA SER A 105 -5.85 14.87 -14.77
C SER A 105 -7.13 14.08 -15.01
N ILE A 106 -6.97 12.80 -15.27
CA ILE A 106 -8.09 11.87 -15.46
C ILE A 106 -8.90 11.72 -14.15
N THR A 107 -8.24 11.91 -13.02
CA THR A 107 -8.85 11.74 -11.70
C THR A 107 -9.62 12.97 -11.24
N THR A 108 -9.07 14.16 -11.46
CA THR A 108 -9.61 15.40 -10.90
C THR A 108 -10.28 16.30 -11.94
N GLY A 109 -10.00 16.10 -13.23
CA GLY A 109 -10.43 16.98 -14.33
C GLY A 109 -9.74 18.34 -14.33
N GLN A 110 -8.72 18.54 -13.50
CA GLN A 110 -7.98 19.80 -13.41
C GLN A 110 -6.72 19.77 -14.27
N PRO A 111 -6.19 20.95 -14.66
CA PRO A 111 -4.90 21.03 -15.30
C PRO A 111 -3.81 20.37 -14.45
N THR A 112 -2.94 19.61 -15.08
CA THR A 112 -1.88 18.86 -14.42
C THR A 112 -0.63 18.80 -15.29
N THR A 113 0.41 18.16 -14.80
CA THR A 113 1.63 17.86 -15.57
C THR A 113 1.88 16.35 -15.56
N PRO A 114 2.58 15.80 -16.56
CA PRO A 114 2.93 14.39 -16.57
C PRO A 114 3.64 13.93 -15.28
N LEU A 115 4.53 14.77 -14.74
CA LEU A 115 5.25 14.45 -13.51
C LEU A 115 4.32 14.37 -12.29
N ALA A 116 3.33 15.26 -12.20
CA ALA A 116 2.34 15.23 -11.13
C ALA A 116 1.48 13.95 -11.22
N GLU A 117 1.08 13.55 -12.43
CA GLU A 117 0.35 12.30 -12.65
C GLU A 117 1.19 11.07 -12.30
N HIS A 118 2.50 11.06 -12.61
CA HIS A 118 3.39 9.95 -12.22
C HIS A 118 3.51 9.84 -10.68
N ASN A 119 3.59 10.96 -9.97
CA ASN A 119 3.61 10.96 -8.51
C ASN A 119 2.28 10.47 -7.94
N ALA A 120 1.15 10.95 -8.46
CA ALA A 120 -0.17 10.51 -8.05
C ALA A 120 -0.38 9.01 -8.30
N PHE A 121 0.04 8.52 -9.47
CA PHE A 121 0.03 7.10 -9.80
C PHE A 121 0.85 6.28 -8.79
N SER A 122 2.10 6.71 -8.52
CA SER A 122 3.00 6.01 -7.59
C SER A 122 2.37 5.85 -6.21
N HIS A 123 1.83 6.93 -5.66
CA HIS A 123 1.22 6.92 -4.34
C HIS A 123 -0.05 6.06 -4.30
N ALA A 124 -0.92 6.20 -5.29
CA ALA A 124 -2.15 5.41 -5.39
C ALA A 124 -1.85 3.90 -5.49
N ARG A 125 -0.84 3.51 -6.28
CA ARG A 125 -0.42 2.11 -6.40
C ARG A 125 0.21 1.59 -5.12
N ALA A 126 1.08 2.37 -4.48
CA ALA A 126 1.68 2.01 -3.20
C ALA A 126 0.60 1.77 -2.13
N LEU A 127 -0.32 2.70 -1.97
CA LEU A 127 -1.43 2.58 -1.01
C LEU A 127 -2.30 1.36 -1.30
N PHE A 128 -2.66 1.15 -2.56
CA PHE A 128 -3.43 -0.02 -2.98
C PHE A 128 -2.74 -1.33 -2.57
N TYR A 129 -1.44 -1.46 -2.85
CA TYR A 129 -0.69 -2.68 -2.53
C TYR A 129 -0.48 -2.88 -1.04
N VAL A 130 -0.27 -1.82 -0.26
CA VAL A 130 -0.20 -1.91 1.22
C VAL A 130 -1.52 -2.43 1.78
N VAL A 131 -2.64 -1.86 1.35
CA VAL A 131 -3.98 -2.30 1.78
C VAL A 131 -4.26 -3.73 1.35
N GLN A 132 -3.94 -4.09 0.11
CA GLN A 132 -4.08 -5.44 -0.42
C GLN A 132 -3.28 -6.46 0.39
N ALA A 133 -2.00 -6.17 0.66
CA ALA A 133 -1.12 -7.06 1.40
C ALA A 133 -1.61 -7.27 2.83
N ARG A 134 -2.08 -6.22 3.49
CA ARG A 134 -2.66 -6.30 4.84
C ARG A 134 -3.97 -7.08 4.86
N ALA A 135 -4.87 -6.81 3.92
CA ALA A 135 -6.17 -7.47 3.84
C ALA A 135 -6.04 -8.97 3.53
N GLY A 136 -5.06 -9.34 2.71
CA GLY A 136 -4.77 -10.72 2.36
C GLY A 136 -3.88 -11.45 3.38
N SER A 137 -3.27 -10.75 4.34
CA SER A 137 -2.17 -11.27 5.15
C SER A 137 -1.07 -11.87 4.26
N CYS A 138 -0.72 -11.16 3.23
CA CYS A 138 0.12 -11.65 2.14
C CYS A 138 1.59 -11.79 2.57
N PRO A 139 2.29 -12.83 2.11
CA PRO A 139 3.71 -12.96 2.37
C PRO A 139 4.51 -11.87 1.65
N ALA A 140 5.55 -11.38 2.31
CA ALA A 140 6.52 -10.49 1.68
C ALA A 140 7.37 -11.26 0.65
N PRO A 141 7.85 -10.59 -0.41
CA PRO A 141 8.85 -11.17 -1.30
C PRO A 141 10.16 -11.43 -0.53
N PRO A 142 11.01 -12.35 -1.03
CA PRO A 142 12.36 -12.52 -0.48
C PRO A 142 13.15 -11.21 -0.51
N VAL A 143 14.08 -11.04 0.43
CA VAL A 143 14.95 -9.88 0.51
C VAL A 143 16.36 -10.26 0.10
N VAL A 144 16.95 -9.53 -0.82
CA VAL A 144 18.32 -9.70 -1.31
C VAL A 144 19.05 -8.36 -1.18
N ASN A 145 20.19 -8.33 -0.49
CA ASN A 145 20.98 -7.11 -0.27
C ASN A 145 20.19 -5.92 0.30
N GLY A 146 19.22 -6.19 1.17
CA GLY A 146 18.43 -5.15 1.84
C GLY A 146 17.24 -4.61 1.02
N ALA A 147 17.01 -5.12 -0.18
CA ALA A 147 15.86 -4.78 -1.01
C ALA A 147 15.01 -6.01 -1.33
N PRO A 148 13.71 -5.87 -1.59
CA PRO A 148 12.91 -6.97 -2.09
C PRO A 148 13.48 -7.51 -3.41
N GLU A 149 13.55 -8.83 -3.54
CA GLU A 149 14.05 -9.49 -4.75
C GLU A 149 13.28 -9.00 -5.98
N GLY A 150 14.00 -8.72 -7.10
CA GLY A 150 13.42 -8.25 -8.35
C GLY A 150 13.18 -6.74 -8.41
N VAL A 151 13.57 -5.98 -7.41
CA VAL A 151 13.66 -4.51 -7.50
C VAL A 151 15.01 -4.15 -8.09
N VAL A 152 15.05 -3.57 -9.30
CA VAL A 152 16.25 -3.14 -10.05
C VAL A 152 16.19 -1.64 -10.35
#